data_0ca8596a0e9e328742efcea923366534
#
_entry.id   0ca8596a0e9e328742efcea923366534
#
_cell.length_a   1.000
_cell.length_b   1.000
_cell.length_c   1.000
_cell.angle_alpha   90.00
_cell.angle_beta   90.00
_cell.angle_gamma   90.00
#
_symmetry.space_group_name_H-M   'P 1'
#
loop_
_entity.id
_entity.type
_entity.pdbx_description
1 polymer ?
#
loop_
_entity_poly.entity_id
_entity_poly.type
_entity_poly.pdbx_seq_one_letter_code
_entity_poly.pdbx_strand_id
1 'polypeptide(L)'
;LLMAYFFPRDAKFKYQFYEGQPWRYGLLTAPTNFPIYKTDAQVKEEQDSVLKKFQPYYRVNQEIESNQIDKLRTDYNNRLNQRVTSAYMQYIEKMLQQLYSNGIISPEEMEKLHAQGYSQINLLRNTVSSPHYVSDFFTVKSAYEFIINNCPSSLNRSLLQACDINNYLIENVSYDTEMSDRVKQELLQSVPISSGVVQAGERIVDRGEIIDSQTYNVLRSLKKVYESKSGGNQRHHLMLAGQIILVFGIIFCYWLYLWSFRIKFMHNRRNAFFLICCIFVPVFLTEICVTYSIFNIYIIPYAIVPIVVRTFFDSRTALFTHLIAVLISSIMAPFPHEFLILQIIAGMVVTFSLRELSERSQLMRCSFFVFLSYSLSYLGLGLYQDADLNKIHWVMMLYFGINLILLMFTYVLVYMLEKTFGYLSTITLVELSNINSGILKKLSETCPGTFQHSLQVSIIASEAAAKIGANAQLVRTGAMYHLSLIH
;
A
#
# COMPACT_ATOMS: atom_id res chain seq x y z
N LEU A 1 -22.14 5.13 -12.98
CA LEU A 1 -21.92 3.80 -12.41
C LEU A 1 -20.45 3.43 -12.37
N LEU A 2 -19.71 3.53 -13.51
CA LEU A 2 -18.29 3.16 -13.58
C LEU A 2 -17.43 4.00 -12.61
N MET A 3 -17.65 5.31 -12.52
CA MET A 3 -16.95 6.18 -11.57
C MET A 3 -17.25 5.82 -10.11
N ALA A 4 -18.48 5.50 -9.76
CA ALA A 4 -18.86 5.10 -8.40
C ALA A 4 -18.28 3.74 -8.00
N TYR A 5 -17.96 2.88 -8.95
CA TYR A 5 -17.31 1.59 -8.69
C TYR A 5 -15.89 1.73 -8.16
N PHE A 6 -15.18 2.78 -8.59
CA PHE A 6 -13.79 3.06 -8.18
C PHE A 6 -13.67 3.81 -6.84
N PHE A 7 -14.78 4.23 -6.22
CA PHE A 7 -14.70 4.91 -4.93
C PHE A 7 -14.25 3.95 -3.82
N PRO A 8 -13.41 4.42 -2.88
CA PRO A 8 -12.97 3.60 -1.75
C PRO A 8 -14.19 3.08 -0.98
N ARG A 9 -14.22 1.77 -0.81
CA ARG A 9 -15.36 1.02 -0.24
C ARG A 9 -15.31 0.96 1.28
N ASP A 10 -14.18 1.31 1.86
CA ASP A 10 -14.00 1.30 3.31
C ASP A 10 -14.46 2.63 3.90
N ALA A 11 -15.21 2.55 5.01
CA ALA A 11 -15.55 3.75 5.77
C ALA A 11 -14.26 4.40 6.27
N LYS A 12 -13.84 5.49 5.64
CA LYS A 12 -12.67 6.25 6.10
C LYS A 12 -12.91 6.73 7.51
N PHE A 13 -11.94 6.47 8.38
CA PHE A 13 -11.92 7.08 9.69
C PHE A 13 -11.95 8.61 9.52
N LYS A 14 -12.90 9.26 10.14
CA LYS A 14 -13.24 10.68 9.90
C LYS A 14 -12.09 11.64 10.25
N TYR A 15 -11.18 11.22 11.11
CA TYR A 15 -10.16 12.07 11.68
C TYR A 15 -8.78 11.70 11.14
N GLN A 16 -7.97 12.72 10.85
CA GLN A 16 -6.55 12.55 10.52
C GLN A 16 -5.74 13.05 11.72
N PHE A 17 -4.75 12.27 12.12
CA PHE A 17 -3.95 12.53 13.30
C PHE A 17 -2.52 12.05 13.10
N TYR A 18 -1.59 12.76 13.72
CA TYR A 18 -0.17 12.45 13.72
C TYR A 18 0.36 12.56 15.13
N GLU A 19 1.29 11.71 15.48
CA GLU A 19 1.97 11.75 16.78
C GLU A 19 2.75 13.07 16.92
N GLY A 20 2.69 13.66 18.10
CA GLY A 20 3.35 14.94 18.41
C GLY A 20 2.62 16.19 17.89
N GLN A 21 1.50 16.05 17.18
CA GLN A 21 0.68 17.18 16.70
C GLN A 21 -0.54 17.43 17.59
N PRO A 22 -1.01 18.69 17.68
CA PRO A 22 -2.24 18.99 18.39
C PRO A 22 -3.46 18.44 17.67
N TRP A 23 -4.42 17.92 18.43
CA TRP A 23 -5.71 17.47 17.91
C TRP A 23 -6.53 18.66 17.39
N ARG A 24 -6.89 18.64 16.10
CA ARG A 24 -7.52 19.76 15.40
C ARG A 24 -9.05 19.77 15.47
N TYR A 25 -9.64 18.67 15.92
CA TYR A 25 -11.09 18.47 15.95
C TYR A 25 -11.65 18.74 17.36
N GLY A 26 -12.97 18.70 17.52
CA GLY A 26 -13.60 18.80 18.83
C GLY A 26 -13.32 17.56 19.70
N LEU A 27 -13.89 17.56 20.92
CA LEU A 27 -13.80 16.44 21.84
C LEU A 27 -14.16 15.11 21.17
N LEU A 28 -13.24 14.14 21.24
CA LEU A 28 -13.46 12.79 20.77
C LEU A 28 -13.63 11.86 21.96
N THR A 29 -14.79 11.21 22.02
CA THR A 29 -15.10 10.14 22.96
C THR A 29 -15.22 8.81 22.23
N ALA A 30 -14.99 7.71 22.94
CA ALA A 30 -15.12 6.37 22.39
C ALA A 30 -16.59 6.05 22.07
N PRO A 31 -16.94 5.76 20.81
CA PRO A 31 -18.32 5.48 20.43
C PRO A 31 -18.82 4.11 20.89
N THR A 32 -17.91 3.18 21.10
CA THR A 32 -18.15 1.80 21.60
C THR A 32 -16.93 1.32 22.35
N ASN A 33 -17.08 0.27 23.13
CA ASN A 33 -15.93 -0.42 23.72
C ASN A 33 -15.03 -0.97 22.62
N PHE A 34 -13.73 -0.72 22.69
CA PHE A 34 -12.77 -1.25 21.74
C PHE A 34 -11.40 -1.56 22.39
N PRO A 35 -10.69 -2.61 21.92
CA PRO A 35 -9.38 -2.94 22.45
C PRO A 35 -8.31 -1.96 21.95
N ILE A 36 -7.34 -1.65 22.79
CA ILE A 36 -6.13 -0.92 22.42
C ILE A 36 -5.13 -1.95 21.88
N TYR A 37 -4.91 -1.97 20.58
CA TYR A 37 -3.97 -2.89 19.94
C TYR A 37 -2.52 -2.47 20.21
N LYS A 38 -1.69 -3.45 20.59
CA LYS A 38 -0.24 -3.27 20.69
C LYS A 38 0.36 -3.02 19.29
N THR A 39 1.53 -2.39 19.27
CA THR A 39 2.31 -2.30 18.04
C THR A 39 2.92 -3.65 17.67
N ASP A 40 3.20 -3.88 16.40
CA ASP A 40 3.79 -5.14 15.93
C ASP A 40 5.15 -5.40 16.60
N ALA A 41 5.90 -4.32 16.92
CA ALA A 41 7.17 -4.40 17.66
C ALA A 41 6.96 -4.90 19.09
N GLN A 42 5.96 -4.38 19.81
CA GLN A 42 5.64 -4.82 21.17
C GLN A 42 5.15 -6.28 21.21
N VAL A 43 4.30 -6.67 20.25
CA VAL A 43 3.83 -8.06 20.16
C VAL A 43 5.00 -9.00 19.91
N LYS A 44 5.90 -8.64 19.00
CA LYS A 44 7.09 -9.43 18.67
C LYS A 44 8.05 -9.54 19.87
N GLU A 45 8.30 -8.44 20.58
CA GLU A 45 9.15 -8.44 21.78
C GLU A 45 8.58 -9.37 22.89
N GLU A 46 7.26 -9.31 23.12
CA GLU A 46 6.59 -10.21 24.07
C GLU A 46 6.64 -11.67 23.58
N GLN A 47 6.42 -11.93 22.30
CA GLN A 47 6.55 -13.26 21.71
C GLN A 47 7.96 -13.81 21.87
N ASP A 48 8.99 -13.01 21.58
CA ASP A 48 10.37 -13.41 21.79
C ASP A 48 10.70 -13.67 23.27
N SER A 49 10.12 -12.88 24.18
CA SER A 49 10.26 -13.08 25.63
C SER A 49 9.62 -14.38 26.11
N VAL A 50 8.45 -14.73 25.56
CA VAL A 50 7.75 -15.99 25.92
C VAL A 50 8.48 -17.19 25.29
N LEU A 51 9.00 -17.06 24.08
CA LEU A 51 9.78 -18.12 23.43
C LEU A 51 11.11 -18.42 24.14
N LYS A 52 11.72 -17.44 24.82
CA LYS A 52 12.92 -17.69 25.64
C LYS A 52 12.65 -18.63 26.85
N LYS A 53 11.39 -18.75 27.27
CA LYS A 53 10.99 -19.67 28.34
C LYS A 53 10.57 -21.05 27.83
N PHE A 54 10.55 -21.23 26.52
CA PHE A 54 10.17 -22.51 25.91
C PHE A 54 11.23 -23.57 26.21
N GLN A 55 10.78 -24.76 26.59
CA GLN A 55 11.60 -25.96 26.75
C GLN A 55 11.16 -27.00 25.72
N PRO A 56 12.09 -27.55 24.93
CA PRO A 56 11.75 -28.54 23.93
C PRO A 56 11.26 -29.85 24.53
N TYR A 57 10.39 -30.52 23.79
CA TYR A 57 9.84 -31.81 24.20
C TYR A 57 10.57 -32.94 23.49
N TYR A 58 10.94 -33.96 24.27
CA TYR A 58 11.58 -35.19 23.81
C TYR A 58 10.74 -36.37 24.24
N ARG A 59 10.64 -37.38 23.42
CA ARG A 59 9.86 -38.61 23.68
C ARG A 59 10.78 -39.79 23.92
N VAL A 60 10.45 -40.54 24.98
CA VAL A 60 11.12 -41.80 25.28
C VAL A 60 10.41 -42.97 24.60
N ASN A 61 11.14 -43.76 23.84
CA ASN A 61 10.66 -45.02 23.32
C ASN A 61 11.02 -46.16 24.31
N GLN A 62 10.01 -46.59 25.07
CA GLN A 62 10.17 -47.66 26.08
C GLN A 62 10.37 -49.05 25.48
N GLU A 63 9.92 -49.27 24.23
CA GLU A 63 10.11 -50.55 23.55
C GLU A 63 11.58 -50.86 23.30
N ILE A 64 12.41 -49.82 23.12
CA ILE A 64 13.84 -50.00 22.90
C ILE A 64 14.53 -50.63 24.11
N GLU A 65 14.18 -50.16 25.33
CA GLU A 65 14.74 -50.74 26.55
C GLU A 65 14.41 -52.24 26.65
N SER A 66 13.15 -52.64 26.52
CA SER A 66 12.71 -54.02 26.60
C SER A 66 13.37 -54.89 25.52
N ASN A 67 13.40 -54.41 24.29
CA ASN A 67 13.98 -55.12 23.14
C ASN A 67 15.50 -55.34 23.32
N GLN A 68 16.23 -54.35 23.84
CA GLN A 68 17.67 -54.47 24.02
C GLN A 68 18.03 -55.36 25.20
N ILE A 69 17.23 -55.37 26.28
CA ILE A 69 17.41 -56.28 27.41
C ILE A 69 17.11 -57.74 26.98
N ASP A 70 16.04 -57.95 26.19
CA ASP A 70 15.70 -59.31 25.72
C ASP A 70 16.75 -59.81 24.70
N LYS A 71 17.30 -58.91 23.88
CA LYS A 71 18.42 -59.23 22.99
C LYS A 71 19.66 -59.64 23.78
N LEU A 72 19.99 -58.91 24.85
CA LEU A 72 21.11 -59.27 25.73
C LEU A 72 20.90 -60.65 26.38
N ARG A 73 19.72 -60.95 26.83
CA ARG A 73 19.35 -62.27 27.44
C ARG A 73 19.50 -63.41 26.40
N THR A 74 19.03 -63.18 25.19
CA THR A 74 19.13 -64.15 24.08
C THR A 74 20.58 -64.38 23.72
N ASP A 75 21.35 -63.32 23.52
CA ASP A 75 22.77 -63.42 23.19
C ASP A 75 23.61 -64.06 24.29
N TYR A 76 23.23 -63.81 25.55
CA TYR A 76 23.87 -64.47 26.68
C TYR A 76 23.64 -65.99 26.63
N ASN A 77 22.40 -66.46 26.46
CA ASN A 77 22.09 -67.86 26.39
C ASN A 77 22.73 -68.56 25.18
N ASN A 78 22.85 -67.92 24.06
CA ASN A 78 23.33 -68.50 22.82
C ASN A 78 24.89 -68.48 22.67
N ARG A 79 25.56 -67.45 23.23
CA ARG A 79 26.99 -67.24 22.92
C ARG A 79 27.85 -66.79 24.13
N LEU A 80 27.35 -65.87 24.94
CA LEU A 80 28.16 -65.25 26.00
C LEU A 80 28.32 -66.12 27.23
N ASN A 81 27.40 -67.02 27.48
CA ASN A 81 27.42 -67.98 28.63
C ASN A 81 28.70 -68.85 28.65
N GLN A 82 29.30 -69.10 27.50
CA GLN A 82 30.55 -69.82 27.42
C GLN A 82 31.82 -68.99 27.75
N ARG A 83 31.68 -67.65 27.80
CA ARG A 83 32.79 -66.70 27.99
C ARG A 83 32.75 -65.91 29.30
N VAL A 84 31.57 -65.62 29.82
CA VAL A 84 31.37 -64.79 31.00
C VAL A 84 30.30 -65.38 31.93
N THR A 85 30.48 -65.16 33.21
CA THR A 85 29.53 -65.64 34.24
C THR A 85 28.25 -64.83 34.28
N SER A 86 27.17 -65.36 34.87
CA SER A 86 25.89 -64.69 35.04
C SER A 86 25.98 -63.32 35.76
N ALA A 87 27.03 -63.14 36.56
CA ALA A 87 27.29 -61.87 37.24
C ALA A 87 27.54 -60.68 36.28
N TYR A 88 28.21 -60.94 35.12
CA TYR A 88 28.40 -59.92 34.10
C TYR A 88 27.08 -59.55 33.39
N MET A 89 26.28 -60.55 33.10
CA MET A 89 24.97 -60.31 32.50
C MET A 89 24.07 -59.47 33.43
N GLN A 90 23.95 -59.84 34.69
CA GLN A 90 23.16 -59.09 35.68
C GLN A 90 23.67 -57.66 35.86
N TYR A 91 25.00 -57.47 35.84
CA TYR A 91 25.59 -56.13 35.85
C TYR A 91 25.22 -55.30 34.63
N ILE A 92 25.39 -55.85 33.45
CA ILE A 92 25.07 -55.16 32.16
C ILE A 92 23.56 -54.83 32.14
N GLU A 93 22.71 -55.80 32.48
CA GLU A 93 21.25 -55.59 32.50
C GLU A 93 20.86 -54.44 33.45
N LYS A 94 21.40 -54.44 34.68
CA LYS A 94 21.17 -53.36 35.63
C LYS A 94 21.64 -52.00 35.11
N MET A 95 22.80 -51.93 34.51
CA MET A 95 23.34 -50.71 33.93
C MET A 95 22.50 -50.23 32.74
N LEU A 96 22.07 -51.11 31.85
CA LEU A 96 21.19 -50.80 30.73
C LEU A 96 19.85 -50.23 31.23
N GLN A 97 19.22 -50.87 32.25
CA GLN A 97 17.98 -50.34 32.84
C GLN A 97 18.17 -48.92 33.38
N GLN A 98 19.28 -48.66 34.08
CA GLN A 98 19.62 -47.36 34.62
C GLN A 98 19.84 -46.31 33.50
N LEU A 99 20.59 -46.66 32.46
CA LEU A 99 20.86 -45.76 31.33
C LEU A 99 19.61 -45.46 30.55
N TYR A 100 18.79 -46.47 30.22
CA TYR A 100 17.52 -46.26 29.52
C TYR A 100 16.49 -45.51 30.36
N SER A 101 16.53 -45.69 31.68
CA SER A 101 15.66 -44.87 32.57
C SER A 101 16.06 -43.41 32.59
N ASN A 102 17.33 -43.06 32.46
CA ASN A 102 17.78 -41.67 32.35
C ASN A 102 17.56 -41.13 30.90
N GLY A 103 17.80 -41.99 29.92
CA GLY A 103 17.65 -41.68 28.49
C GLY A 103 18.99 -41.59 27.76
N ILE A 104 19.02 -42.22 26.58
CA ILE A 104 20.13 -42.17 25.63
C ILE A 104 19.71 -41.37 24.43
N ILE A 105 20.38 -40.24 24.22
CA ILE A 105 20.06 -39.27 23.13
C ILE A 105 21.17 -39.32 22.06
N SER A 106 20.87 -38.94 20.83
CA SER A 106 21.86 -38.84 19.77
C SER A 106 22.90 -37.75 20.06
N PRO A 107 24.18 -37.96 19.68
CA PRO A 107 25.23 -36.93 19.82
C PRO A 107 24.84 -35.60 19.14
N GLU A 108 24.21 -35.70 17.97
CA GLU A 108 23.76 -34.50 17.21
C GLU A 108 22.70 -33.67 17.95
N GLU A 109 21.73 -34.35 18.57
CA GLU A 109 20.68 -33.66 19.36
C GLU A 109 21.25 -33.11 20.67
N MET A 110 22.18 -33.80 21.31
CA MET A 110 22.87 -33.29 22.48
C MET A 110 23.68 -32.02 22.17
N GLU A 111 24.39 -32.01 21.04
CA GLU A 111 25.11 -30.81 20.59
C GLU A 111 24.18 -29.64 20.27
N LYS A 112 23.06 -29.91 19.62
CA LYS A 112 22.02 -28.88 19.38
C LYS A 112 21.46 -28.28 20.68
N LEU A 113 21.17 -29.09 21.68
CA LEU A 113 20.72 -28.65 22.99
C LEU A 113 21.72 -27.72 23.68
N HIS A 114 23.00 -28.09 23.63
CA HIS A 114 24.07 -27.27 24.18
C HIS A 114 24.29 -25.98 23.40
N ALA A 115 24.24 -26.03 22.06
CA ALA A 115 24.38 -24.86 21.19
C ALA A 115 23.22 -23.85 21.40
N GLN A 116 22.01 -24.33 21.67
CA GLN A 116 20.84 -23.51 21.92
C GLN A 116 20.73 -23.06 23.40
N GLY A 117 21.63 -23.52 24.27
CA GLY A 117 21.70 -23.10 25.69
C GLY A 117 20.58 -23.65 26.56
N TYR A 118 19.95 -24.76 26.18
CA TYR A 118 18.94 -25.41 27.02
C TYR A 118 19.61 -26.16 28.17
N SER A 119 19.25 -25.81 29.39
CA SER A 119 19.66 -26.55 30.60
C SER A 119 18.67 -27.64 31.00
N GLN A 120 17.40 -27.47 30.62
CA GLN A 120 16.31 -28.40 30.88
C GLN A 120 15.48 -28.66 29.64
N ILE A 121 14.98 -29.89 29.51
CA ILE A 121 14.03 -30.31 28.49
C ILE A 121 12.85 -31.04 29.15
N ASN A 122 11.73 -31.10 28.43
CA ASN A 122 10.56 -31.84 28.87
C ASN A 122 10.59 -33.25 28.26
N LEU A 123 10.68 -34.25 29.11
CA LEU A 123 10.72 -35.65 28.69
C LEU A 123 9.33 -36.26 28.76
N LEU A 124 8.82 -36.72 27.63
CA LEU A 124 7.52 -37.41 27.51
C LEU A 124 7.72 -38.92 27.68
N ARG A 125 7.13 -39.47 28.72
CA ARG A 125 6.98 -40.91 28.91
C ARG A 125 5.49 -41.27 28.83
N ASN A 126 5.11 -41.96 27.76
CA ASN A 126 3.70 -42.18 27.43
C ASN A 126 2.95 -40.83 27.27
N THR A 127 2.08 -40.51 28.25
CA THR A 127 1.30 -39.28 28.30
C THR A 127 1.74 -38.28 29.36
N VAL A 128 2.78 -38.60 30.15
CA VAL A 128 3.25 -37.76 31.25
C VAL A 128 4.53 -37.02 30.80
N SER A 129 4.51 -35.71 30.96
CA SER A 129 5.69 -34.86 30.78
C SER A 129 6.36 -34.54 32.10
N SER A 130 7.66 -34.65 32.15
CA SER A 130 8.48 -34.27 33.32
C SER A 130 9.73 -33.51 32.88
N PRO A 131 10.11 -32.44 33.64
CA PRO A 131 11.35 -31.71 33.31
C PRO A 131 12.58 -32.53 33.74
N HIS A 132 13.57 -32.60 32.86
CA HIS A 132 14.85 -33.27 33.10
C HIS A 132 16.00 -32.33 32.71
N TYR A 133 17.12 -32.42 33.42
CA TYR A 133 18.31 -31.67 33.06
C TYR A 133 19.00 -32.33 31.89
N VAL A 134 19.56 -31.55 30.96
CA VAL A 134 20.29 -32.04 29.79
C VAL A 134 21.50 -32.83 30.22
N SER A 135 22.10 -32.50 31.37
CA SER A 135 23.24 -33.25 32.01
C SER A 135 22.94 -34.69 32.37
N ASP A 136 21.67 -35.05 32.57
CA ASP A 136 21.26 -36.35 33.05
C ASP A 136 21.17 -37.41 31.94
N PHE A 137 21.19 -36.93 30.69
CA PHE A 137 21.13 -37.79 29.48
C PHE A 137 22.51 -38.29 29.10
N PHE A 138 22.50 -39.46 28.51
CA PHE A 138 23.70 -40.08 27.99
C PHE A 138 23.68 -40.08 26.45
N THR A 139 24.86 -39.98 25.84
CA THR A 139 25.06 -40.38 24.46
C THR A 139 25.52 -41.86 24.46
N VAL A 140 25.42 -42.54 23.33
CA VAL A 140 25.89 -43.93 23.19
C VAL A 140 27.33 -44.09 23.71
N LYS A 141 28.19 -43.10 23.41
CA LYS A 141 29.61 -43.10 23.87
C LYS A 141 29.69 -42.90 25.38
N SER A 142 29.03 -41.90 25.95
CA SER A 142 29.10 -41.67 27.40
C SER A 142 28.39 -42.77 28.23
N ALA A 143 27.38 -43.43 27.65
CA ALA A 143 26.72 -44.57 28.23
C ALA A 143 27.68 -45.79 28.32
N TYR A 144 28.43 -46.05 27.26
CA TYR A 144 29.46 -47.07 27.23
C TYR A 144 30.57 -46.80 28.28
N GLU A 145 31.09 -45.58 28.31
CA GLU A 145 32.09 -45.14 29.25
C GLU A 145 31.57 -45.27 30.72
N PHE A 146 30.33 -44.95 30.96
CA PHE A 146 29.67 -45.08 32.26
C PHE A 146 29.62 -46.52 32.73
N ILE A 147 29.25 -47.48 31.88
CA ILE A 147 29.24 -48.90 32.18
C ILE A 147 30.66 -49.42 32.55
N ILE A 148 31.65 -49.05 31.77
CA ILE A 148 33.04 -49.52 31.95
C ILE A 148 33.66 -48.87 33.23
N ASN A 149 33.40 -47.59 33.49
CA ASN A 149 34.01 -46.90 34.64
C ASN A 149 33.39 -47.27 35.95
N ASN A 150 32.12 -47.66 35.98
CA ASN A 150 31.40 -48.11 37.18
C ASN A 150 31.50 -49.63 37.38
N CYS A 151 32.43 -50.32 36.70
CA CYS A 151 32.63 -51.75 36.82
C CYS A 151 33.08 -52.10 38.26
N PRO A 152 32.34 -52.97 38.98
CA PRO A 152 32.70 -53.40 40.30
C PRO A 152 34.05 -54.09 40.35
N SER A 153 34.79 -53.98 41.45
CA SER A 153 36.11 -54.64 41.63
C SER A 153 36.06 -56.20 41.53
N SER A 154 34.86 -56.78 41.65
CA SER A 154 34.62 -58.21 41.48
C SER A 154 34.57 -58.68 40.04
N LEU A 155 34.49 -57.74 39.04
CA LEU A 155 34.41 -58.05 37.62
C LEU A 155 35.65 -57.53 36.88
N ASN A 156 36.11 -58.29 35.90
CA ASN A 156 37.26 -57.90 35.07
C ASN A 156 36.81 -57.00 33.91
N ARG A 157 37.37 -55.76 33.81
CA ARG A 157 37.03 -54.79 32.78
C ARG A 157 37.32 -55.32 31.34
N SER A 158 38.37 -56.07 31.17
CA SER A 158 38.75 -56.64 29.83
C SER A 158 37.67 -57.61 29.33
N LEU A 159 37.15 -58.45 30.23
CA LEU A 159 36.05 -59.38 29.92
C LEU A 159 34.73 -58.66 29.66
N LEU A 160 34.49 -57.58 30.39
CA LEU A 160 33.31 -56.74 30.19
C LEU A 160 33.35 -56.04 28.81
N GLN A 161 34.53 -55.58 28.38
CA GLN A 161 34.71 -55.01 27.03
C GLN A 161 34.49 -56.03 25.91
N ALA A 162 34.85 -57.32 26.17
CA ALA A 162 34.65 -58.41 25.23
C ALA A 162 33.17 -58.85 25.07
N CYS A 163 32.26 -58.28 25.87
CA CYS A 163 30.81 -58.52 25.79
C CYS A 163 30.09 -57.71 24.68
N ASP A 164 30.82 -56.94 23.88
CA ASP A 164 30.27 -56.12 22.78
C ASP A 164 29.07 -55.22 23.20
N ILE A 165 29.18 -54.54 24.36
CA ILE A 165 28.11 -53.75 25.01
C ILE A 165 27.51 -52.72 24.06
N ASN A 166 28.31 -52.18 23.14
CA ASN A 166 27.84 -51.19 22.16
C ASN A 166 26.66 -51.71 21.32
N ASN A 167 26.51 -53.00 21.13
CA ASN A 167 25.41 -53.59 20.36
C ASN A 167 24.04 -53.48 21.06
N TYR A 168 24.04 -53.14 22.36
CA TYR A 168 22.86 -53.00 23.20
C TYR A 168 22.59 -51.56 23.61
N LEU A 169 23.44 -50.59 23.17
CA LEU A 169 23.27 -49.17 23.42
C LEU A 169 22.70 -48.47 22.20
N ILE A 170 21.41 -48.19 22.22
CA ILE A 170 20.69 -47.52 21.15
C ILE A 170 20.00 -46.28 21.75
N GLU A 171 19.88 -45.25 20.96
CA GLU A 171 19.16 -44.03 21.35
C GLU A 171 17.67 -44.33 21.57
N ASN A 172 17.15 -44.00 22.75
CA ASN A 172 15.76 -44.18 23.08
C ASN A 172 14.99 -42.85 23.29
N VAL A 173 15.71 -41.73 23.19
CA VAL A 173 15.13 -40.38 23.34
C VAL A 173 15.27 -39.66 22.01
N SER A 174 14.15 -39.20 21.46
CA SER A 174 14.07 -38.43 20.23
C SER A 174 13.30 -37.15 20.42
N TYR A 175 13.63 -36.10 19.63
CA TYR A 175 12.92 -34.84 19.64
C TYR A 175 11.48 -35.04 19.16
N ASP A 176 10.49 -34.56 19.94
CA ASP A 176 9.08 -34.60 19.58
C ASP A 176 8.68 -33.30 18.90
N THR A 177 8.74 -33.31 17.55
CA THR A 177 8.41 -32.16 16.72
C THR A 177 6.97 -31.72 16.90
N GLU A 178 6.03 -32.67 16.93
CA GLU A 178 4.59 -32.36 16.99
C GLU A 178 4.24 -31.65 18.31
N MET A 179 4.72 -32.18 19.43
CA MET A 179 4.42 -31.59 20.75
C MET A 179 5.16 -30.26 20.95
N SER A 180 6.41 -30.18 20.52
CA SER A 180 7.22 -28.96 20.59
C SER A 180 6.60 -27.82 19.79
N ASP A 181 6.17 -28.09 18.55
CA ASP A 181 5.57 -27.07 17.69
C ASP A 181 4.18 -26.67 18.19
N ARG A 182 3.38 -27.60 18.71
CA ARG A 182 2.10 -27.29 19.32
C ARG A 182 2.27 -26.35 20.51
N VAL A 183 3.15 -26.66 21.43
CA VAL A 183 3.38 -25.82 22.63
C VAL A 183 3.97 -24.46 22.23
N LYS A 184 4.86 -24.39 21.23
CA LYS A 184 5.33 -23.11 20.67
C LYS A 184 4.19 -22.27 20.16
N GLN A 185 3.28 -22.87 19.40
CA GLN A 185 2.11 -22.14 18.86
C GLN A 185 1.16 -21.68 19.97
N GLU A 186 0.91 -22.52 20.98
CA GLU A 186 0.11 -22.15 22.15
C GLU A 186 0.74 -20.99 22.92
N LEU A 187 2.04 -20.99 23.11
CA LEU A 187 2.78 -19.91 23.75
C LEU A 187 2.68 -18.61 22.95
N LEU A 188 2.85 -18.66 21.62
CA LEU A 188 2.72 -17.50 20.74
C LEU A 188 1.28 -16.95 20.74
N GLN A 189 0.27 -17.81 20.77
CA GLN A 189 -1.13 -17.42 20.82
C GLN A 189 -1.54 -16.89 22.21
N SER A 190 -0.84 -17.25 23.27
CA SER A 190 -1.10 -16.75 24.62
C SER A 190 -0.74 -15.28 24.80
N VAL A 191 0.10 -14.70 23.91
CA VAL A 191 0.48 -13.29 23.96
C VAL A 191 -0.71 -12.43 23.55
N PRO A 192 -1.23 -11.56 24.45
CA PRO A 192 -2.38 -10.74 24.16
C PRO A 192 -2.03 -9.66 23.12
N ILE A 193 -2.81 -9.58 22.06
CA ILE A 193 -2.67 -8.59 20.98
C ILE A 193 -3.08 -7.19 21.46
N SER A 194 -3.81 -7.08 22.56
CA SER A 194 -4.29 -5.81 23.14
C SER A 194 -3.67 -5.55 24.52
N SER A 195 -3.41 -4.26 24.80
CA SER A 195 -2.88 -3.79 26.08
C SER A 195 -3.96 -3.33 27.06
N GLY A 196 -5.20 -3.15 26.58
CA GLY A 196 -6.33 -2.69 27.39
C GLY A 196 -7.59 -2.51 26.53
N VAL A 197 -8.63 -1.97 27.15
CA VAL A 197 -9.93 -1.68 26.51
C VAL A 197 -10.34 -0.27 26.87
N VAL A 198 -10.70 0.54 25.89
CA VAL A 198 -11.34 1.86 26.08
C VAL A 198 -12.84 1.64 26.15
N GLN A 199 -13.49 2.23 27.16
CA GLN A 199 -14.93 2.09 27.36
C GLN A 199 -15.73 3.10 26.53
N ALA A 200 -16.95 2.73 26.15
CA ALA A 200 -17.86 3.64 25.46
C ALA A 200 -18.13 4.90 26.31
N GLY A 201 -18.01 6.09 25.67
CA GLY A 201 -18.14 7.39 26.36
C GLY A 201 -16.86 7.90 26.98
N GLU A 202 -15.80 7.08 27.09
CA GLU A 202 -14.51 7.52 27.63
C GLU A 202 -13.89 8.59 26.72
N ARG A 203 -13.35 9.65 27.34
CA ARG A 203 -12.65 10.71 26.61
C ARG A 203 -11.31 10.19 26.07
N ILE A 204 -11.07 10.39 24.77
CA ILE A 204 -9.82 10.01 24.11
C ILE A 204 -8.90 11.22 23.97
N VAL A 205 -9.38 12.31 23.38
CA VAL A 205 -8.60 13.53 23.12
C VAL A 205 -9.52 14.72 22.93
N ASP A 206 -9.07 15.92 23.31
CA ASP A 206 -9.79 17.17 23.14
C ASP A 206 -9.04 18.15 22.24
N ARG A 207 -9.73 19.17 21.77
CA ARG A 207 -9.19 20.16 20.83
C ARG A 207 -7.97 20.87 21.43
N GLY A 208 -6.87 20.90 20.67
CA GLY A 208 -5.61 21.53 21.08
C GLY A 208 -4.70 20.66 21.94
N GLU A 209 -5.17 19.48 22.38
CA GLU A 209 -4.35 18.51 23.13
C GLU A 209 -3.33 17.85 22.22
N ILE A 210 -2.07 17.76 22.67
CA ILE A 210 -1.00 17.13 21.89
C ILE A 210 -1.21 15.61 21.92
N ILE A 211 -1.17 14.99 20.75
CA ILE A 211 -1.31 13.55 20.61
C ILE A 211 0.02 12.91 21.02
N ASP A 212 0.09 12.40 22.24
CA ASP A 212 1.22 11.59 22.72
C ASP A 212 1.17 10.16 22.15
N SER A 213 2.20 9.36 22.40
CA SER A 213 2.29 7.98 21.92
C SER A 213 1.16 7.08 22.41
N GLN A 214 0.63 7.32 23.62
CA GLN A 214 -0.51 6.56 24.15
C GLN A 214 -1.80 6.91 23.41
N THR A 215 -2.12 8.19 23.31
CA THR A 215 -3.29 8.71 22.60
C THR A 215 -3.23 8.31 21.10
N TYR A 216 -2.03 8.34 20.51
CA TYR A 216 -1.83 7.88 19.13
C TYR A 216 -2.19 6.41 18.96
N ASN A 217 -1.76 5.53 19.87
CA ASN A 217 -2.10 4.10 19.83
C ASN A 217 -3.59 3.84 20.05
N VAL A 218 -4.25 4.61 20.93
CA VAL A 218 -5.70 4.57 21.12
C VAL A 218 -6.43 4.98 19.85
N LEU A 219 -6.04 6.10 19.23
CA LEU A 219 -6.63 6.59 17.97
C LEU A 219 -6.41 5.61 16.81
N ARG A 220 -5.21 5.03 16.72
CA ARG A 220 -4.89 3.98 15.74
C ARG A 220 -5.76 2.74 15.93
N SER A 221 -5.97 2.34 17.16
CA SER A 221 -6.83 1.20 17.52
C SER A 221 -8.29 1.47 17.19
N LEU A 222 -8.77 2.67 17.50
CA LEU A 222 -10.11 3.12 17.14
C LEU A 222 -10.29 3.11 15.61
N LYS A 223 -9.31 3.62 14.86
CA LYS A 223 -9.31 3.57 13.40
C LYS A 223 -9.41 2.14 12.88
N LYS A 224 -8.60 1.21 13.39
CA LYS A 224 -8.62 -0.22 13.02
C LYS A 224 -9.98 -0.87 13.29
N VAL A 225 -10.61 -0.54 14.44
CA VAL A 225 -11.95 -1.03 14.78
C VAL A 225 -13.02 -0.43 13.86
N TYR A 226 -12.89 0.83 13.50
CA TYR A 226 -13.79 1.48 12.53
C TYR A 226 -13.72 0.78 11.17
N GLU A 227 -12.52 0.53 10.68
CA GLU A 227 -12.26 -0.14 9.40
C GLU A 227 -12.77 -1.61 9.43
N SER A 228 -12.54 -2.34 10.53
CA SER A 228 -13.02 -3.72 10.68
C SER A 228 -14.54 -3.84 10.84
N LYS A 229 -15.17 -2.92 11.58
CA LYS A 229 -16.64 -2.89 11.74
C LYS A 229 -17.38 -2.43 10.48
N SER A 230 -16.69 -1.78 9.54
CA SER A 230 -17.25 -1.37 8.25
C SER A 230 -17.52 -2.55 7.31
N GLY A 231 -17.07 -3.75 7.62
CA GLY A 231 -17.27 -4.97 6.84
C GLY A 231 -18.68 -5.58 6.88
N GLY A 232 -19.66 -4.92 7.49
CA GLY A 232 -21.06 -5.34 7.42
C GLY A 232 -21.66 -5.07 6.04
N ASN A 233 -22.06 -6.10 5.28
CA ASN A 233 -22.60 -6.01 3.92
C ASN A 233 -23.67 -4.89 3.75
N GLN A 234 -24.54 -4.70 4.72
CA GLN A 234 -25.63 -3.74 4.64
C GLN A 234 -25.14 -2.27 4.69
N ARG A 235 -24.15 -1.94 5.52
CA ARG A 235 -23.56 -0.59 5.59
C ARG A 235 -22.77 -0.27 4.34
N HIS A 236 -22.10 -1.25 3.78
CA HIS A 236 -21.37 -1.13 2.53
C HIS A 236 -22.29 -0.75 1.36
N HIS A 237 -23.45 -1.39 1.24
CA HIS A 237 -24.45 -1.05 0.21
C HIS A 237 -25.06 0.36 0.40
N LEU A 238 -25.32 0.77 1.64
CA LEU A 238 -25.82 2.13 1.92
C LEU A 238 -24.78 3.21 1.58
N MET A 239 -23.51 2.97 1.87
CA MET A 239 -22.41 3.88 1.55
C MET A 239 -22.22 4.00 0.03
N LEU A 240 -22.24 2.88 -0.69
CA LEU A 240 -22.23 2.86 -2.15
C LEU A 240 -23.44 3.62 -2.73
N ALA A 241 -24.64 3.41 -2.19
CA ALA A 241 -25.84 4.12 -2.63
C ALA A 241 -25.68 5.64 -2.43
N GLY A 242 -25.15 6.08 -1.28
CA GLY A 242 -24.85 7.50 -1.01
C GLY A 242 -23.84 8.09 -2.00
N GLN A 243 -22.76 7.36 -2.29
CA GLN A 243 -21.76 7.76 -3.27
C GLN A 243 -22.33 7.85 -4.68
N ILE A 244 -23.14 6.88 -5.10
CA ILE A 244 -23.81 6.88 -6.40
C ILE A 244 -24.75 8.08 -6.52
N ILE A 245 -25.57 8.35 -5.50
CA ILE A 245 -26.51 9.49 -5.49
C ILE A 245 -25.75 10.81 -5.63
N LEU A 246 -24.64 10.97 -4.89
CA LEU A 246 -23.84 12.19 -4.90
C LEU A 246 -23.15 12.41 -6.26
N VAL A 247 -22.48 11.39 -6.80
CA VAL A 247 -21.85 11.46 -8.13
C VAL A 247 -22.90 11.70 -9.22
N PHE A 248 -24.03 11.00 -9.14
CA PHE A 248 -25.13 11.19 -10.08
C PHE A 248 -25.65 12.62 -10.03
N GLY A 249 -25.85 13.20 -8.83
CA GLY A 249 -26.28 14.59 -8.66
C GLY A 249 -25.31 15.59 -9.31
N ILE A 250 -23.99 15.41 -9.09
CA ILE A 250 -22.95 16.27 -9.70
C ILE A 250 -22.98 16.15 -11.23
N ILE A 251 -23.02 14.93 -11.76
CA ILE A 251 -23.05 14.70 -13.22
C ILE A 251 -24.37 15.20 -13.82
N PHE A 252 -25.49 15.05 -13.11
CA PHE A 252 -26.79 15.56 -13.55
C PHE A 252 -26.81 17.08 -13.63
N CYS A 253 -26.22 17.79 -12.66
CA CYS A 253 -26.04 19.24 -12.73
C CYS A 253 -25.19 19.64 -13.94
N TYR A 254 -24.13 18.91 -14.25
CA TYR A 254 -23.32 19.16 -15.43
C TYR A 254 -24.11 18.91 -16.73
N TRP A 255 -24.90 17.84 -16.78
CA TRP A 255 -25.78 17.55 -17.91
C TRP A 255 -26.82 18.65 -18.12
N LEU A 256 -27.46 19.16 -17.06
CA LEU A 256 -28.38 20.29 -17.11
C LEU A 256 -27.70 21.54 -17.67
N TYR A 257 -26.45 21.83 -17.22
CA TYR A 257 -25.67 22.93 -17.77
C TYR A 257 -25.47 22.78 -19.27
N LEU A 258 -25.02 21.61 -19.74
CA LEU A 258 -24.80 21.35 -21.16
C LEU A 258 -26.11 21.43 -21.97
N TRP A 259 -27.18 20.88 -21.41
CA TRP A 259 -28.52 20.94 -22.07
C TRP A 259 -29.04 22.34 -22.19
N SER A 260 -28.94 23.16 -21.14
CA SER A 260 -29.46 24.53 -21.13
C SER A 260 -28.64 25.51 -21.99
N PHE A 261 -27.32 25.38 -21.95
CA PHE A 261 -26.43 26.37 -22.58
C PHE A 261 -25.68 25.87 -23.79
N ARG A 262 -25.58 24.55 -23.99
CA ARG A 262 -24.73 23.94 -25.01
C ARG A 262 -25.37 22.75 -25.74
N ILE A 263 -26.66 22.86 -26.03
CA ILE A 263 -27.42 21.77 -26.68
C ILE A 263 -26.80 21.31 -28.02
N LYS A 264 -26.23 22.23 -28.80
CA LYS A 264 -25.54 21.92 -30.06
C LYS A 264 -24.32 21.03 -29.86
N PHE A 265 -23.64 21.14 -28.71
CA PHE A 265 -22.50 20.27 -28.39
C PHE A 265 -22.93 18.85 -28.01
N MET A 266 -24.07 18.70 -27.36
CA MET A 266 -24.61 17.40 -26.97
C MET A 266 -25.05 16.55 -28.17
N HIS A 267 -25.49 17.18 -29.25
CA HIS A 267 -25.88 16.48 -30.48
C HIS A 267 -24.70 15.79 -31.15
N ASN A 268 -23.47 16.24 -30.90
CA ASN A 268 -22.27 15.60 -31.42
C ASN A 268 -21.69 14.62 -30.41
N ARG A 269 -21.88 13.32 -30.64
CA ARG A 269 -21.38 12.24 -29.75
C ARG A 269 -19.88 12.35 -29.44
N ARG A 270 -19.09 12.83 -30.40
CA ARG A 270 -17.65 13.02 -30.23
C ARG A 270 -17.32 14.05 -29.16
N ASN A 271 -18.05 15.19 -29.13
CA ASN A 271 -17.85 16.23 -28.14
C ASN A 271 -18.27 15.77 -26.73
N ALA A 272 -19.39 15.06 -26.62
CA ALA A 272 -19.85 14.51 -25.35
C ALA A 272 -18.84 13.49 -24.79
N PHE A 273 -18.34 12.60 -25.64
CA PHE A 273 -17.32 11.62 -25.24
C PHE A 273 -16.01 12.28 -24.80
N PHE A 274 -15.55 13.31 -25.50
CA PHE A 274 -14.37 14.07 -25.13
C PHE A 274 -14.53 14.73 -23.73
N LEU A 275 -15.63 15.38 -23.45
CA LEU A 275 -15.88 16.00 -22.13
C LEU A 275 -15.97 14.97 -21.01
N ILE A 276 -16.57 13.80 -21.29
CA ILE A 276 -16.58 12.69 -20.34
C ILE A 276 -15.16 12.20 -20.06
N CYS A 277 -14.33 12.05 -21.06
CA CYS A 277 -12.91 11.66 -20.88
C CYS A 277 -12.14 12.70 -20.05
N CYS A 278 -12.37 14.00 -20.28
CA CYS A 278 -11.76 15.09 -19.51
C CYS A 278 -12.14 15.07 -18.01
N ILE A 279 -13.31 14.56 -17.67
CA ILE A 279 -13.73 14.36 -16.25
C ILE A 279 -13.20 13.04 -15.72
N PHE A 280 -13.32 11.97 -16.51
CA PHE A 280 -12.98 10.60 -16.07
C PHE A 280 -11.49 10.42 -15.77
N VAL A 281 -10.60 10.93 -16.63
CA VAL A 281 -9.15 10.71 -16.48
C VAL A 281 -8.61 11.25 -15.14
N PRO A 282 -8.82 12.53 -14.75
CA PRO A 282 -8.32 13.03 -13.48
C PRO A 282 -8.98 12.34 -12.27
N VAL A 283 -10.27 11.98 -12.35
CA VAL A 283 -10.95 11.23 -11.30
C VAL A 283 -10.34 9.84 -11.12
N PHE A 284 -10.06 9.14 -12.22
CA PHE A 284 -9.43 7.83 -12.21
C PHE A 284 -7.98 7.88 -11.67
N LEU A 285 -7.20 8.89 -12.07
CA LEU A 285 -5.86 9.11 -11.53
C LEU A 285 -5.89 9.39 -10.03
N THR A 286 -6.90 10.16 -9.56
CA THR A 286 -7.10 10.43 -8.12
C THR A 286 -7.33 9.15 -7.35
N GLU A 287 -8.17 8.26 -7.86
CA GLU A 287 -8.48 7.00 -7.23
C GLU A 287 -7.23 6.11 -7.12
N ILE A 288 -6.46 5.97 -8.21
CA ILE A 288 -5.20 5.23 -8.19
C ILE A 288 -4.23 5.80 -7.15
N CYS A 289 -4.06 7.14 -7.11
CA CYS A 289 -3.17 7.77 -6.14
C CYS A 289 -3.61 7.54 -4.69
N VAL A 290 -4.91 7.61 -4.41
CA VAL A 290 -5.45 7.45 -3.06
C VAL A 290 -5.43 5.99 -2.61
N THR A 291 -5.79 5.05 -3.50
CA THR A 291 -5.90 3.62 -3.17
C THR A 291 -4.53 2.98 -2.98
N TYR A 292 -3.59 3.25 -3.88
CA TYR A 292 -2.27 2.63 -3.83
C TYR A 292 -1.22 3.48 -3.10
N SER A 293 -1.54 4.73 -2.71
CA SER A 293 -0.62 5.67 -2.05
C SER A 293 0.73 5.86 -2.80
N ILE A 294 0.68 5.76 -4.14
CA ILE A 294 1.89 5.80 -4.98
C ILE A 294 2.50 7.20 -4.99
N PHE A 295 1.65 8.23 -5.13
CA PHE A 295 2.05 9.63 -5.20
C PHE A 295 1.12 10.51 -4.37
N ASN A 296 1.56 11.74 -4.10
CA ASN A 296 0.68 12.74 -3.52
C ASN A 296 -0.33 13.22 -4.58
N ILE A 297 -1.60 13.39 -4.18
CA ILE A 297 -2.70 13.82 -5.05
C ILE A 297 -2.42 15.15 -5.76
N TYR A 298 -1.59 16.02 -5.18
CA TYR A 298 -1.23 17.33 -5.73
C TYR A 298 -0.22 17.27 -6.88
N ILE A 299 0.32 16.08 -7.20
CA ILE A 299 1.12 15.85 -8.41
C ILE A 299 0.23 15.79 -9.65
N ILE A 300 -1.04 15.35 -9.49
CA ILE A 300 -1.97 15.24 -10.61
C ILE A 300 -2.29 16.64 -11.14
N PRO A 301 -2.01 16.92 -12.43
CA PRO A 301 -2.20 18.24 -13.01
C PRO A 301 -3.66 18.48 -13.44
N TYR A 302 -4.56 18.68 -12.48
CA TYR A 302 -5.98 18.94 -12.78
C TYR A 302 -6.20 20.15 -13.68
N ALA A 303 -5.30 21.13 -13.62
CA ALA A 303 -5.32 22.31 -14.48
C ALA A 303 -5.18 21.99 -15.99
N ILE A 304 -4.77 20.77 -16.36
CA ILE A 304 -4.83 20.28 -17.75
C ILE A 304 -6.26 20.31 -18.28
N VAL A 305 -7.26 19.97 -17.45
CA VAL A 305 -8.66 19.90 -17.87
C VAL A 305 -9.15 21.23 -18.44
N PRO A 306 -9.07 22.36 -17.73
CA PRO A 306 -9.53 23.63 -18.29
C PRO A 306 -8.63 24.13 -19.44
N ILE A 307 -7.33 23.82 -19.47
CA ILE A 307 -6.45 24.15 -20.62
C ILE A 307 -6.95 23.44 -21.87
N VAL A 308 -7.10 22.11 -21.81
CA VAL A 308 -7.50 21.28 -22.95
C VAL A 308 -8.92 21.61 -23.41
N VAL A 309 -9.86 21.72 -22.50
CA VAL A 309 -11.25 22.06 -22.87
C VAL A 309 -11.32 23.48 -23.46
N ARG A 310 -10.54 24.44 -22.91
CA ARG A 310 -10.50 25.81 -23.44
C ARG A 310 -9.94 25.89 -24.84
N THR A 311 -8.99 25.01 -25.19
CA THR A 311 -8.38 24.98 -26.53
C THR A 311 -9.39 24.64 -27.62
N PHE A 312 -10.37 23.79 -27.34
CA PHE A 312 -11.36 23.32 -28.33
C PHE A 312 -12.74 23.91 -28.14
N PHE A 313 -13.04 24.42 -26.95
CA PHE A 313 -14.35 24.94 -26.57
C PHE A 313 -14.18 26.33 -25.91
N ASP A 314 -15.23 26.78 -25.23
CA ASP A 314 -15.25 28.08 -24.58
C ASP A 314 -14.83 28.02 -23.10
N SER A 315 -14.50 29.17 -22.53
CA SER A 315 -14.06 29.33 -21.13
C SER A 315 -15.07 28.82 -20.12
N ARG A 316 -16.37 29.00 -20.38
CA ARG A 316 -17.44 28.58 -19.45
C ARG A 316 -17.48 27.06 -19.36
N THR A 317 -17.48 26.38 -20.51
CA THR A 317 -17.45 24.91 -20.57
C THR A 317 -16.18 24.37 -19.92
N ALA A 318 -15.01 25.01 -20.15
CA ALA A 318 -13.74 24.62 -19.55
C ALA A 318 -13.78 24.68 -18.02
N LEU A 319 -14.26 25.81 -17.47
CA LEU A 319 -14.35 25.97 -16.01
C LEU A 319 -15.36 25.00 -15.38
N PHE A 320 -16.55 24.83 -15.98
CA PHE A 320 -17.55 23.90 -15.47
C PHE A 320 -17.06 22.45 -15.51
N THR A 321 -16.42 22.01 -16.61
CA THR A 321 -15.84 20.66 -16.71
C THR A 321 -14.78 20.43 -15.64
N HIS A 322 -13.92 21.43 -15.40
CA HIS A 322 -12.91 21.37 -14.36
C HIS A 322 -13.53 21.27 -12.97
N LEU A 323 -14.52 22.13 -12.66
CA LEU A 323 -15.23 22.11 -11.36
C LEU A 323 -15.87 20.74 -11.09
N ILE A 324 -16.50 20.13 -12.08
CA ILE A 324 -17.09 18.79 -11.95
C ILE A 324 -16.02 17.74 -11.67
N ALA A 325 -14.92 17.74 -12.41
CA ALA A 325 -13.81 16.81 -12.17
C ALA A 325 -13.23 16.97 -10.76
N VAL A 326 -13.02 18.21 -10.32
CA VAL A 326 -12.50 18.53 -8.99
C VAL A 326 -13.50 18.15 -7.88
N LEU A 327 -14.79 18.42 -8.04
CA LEU A 327 -15.83 18.04 -7.07
C LEU A 327 -15.90 16.53 -6.87
N ILE A 328 -15.87 15.75 -7.97
CA ILE A 328 -15.87 14.29 -7.87
C ILE A 328 -14.58 13.78 -7.22
N SER A 329 -13.41 14.31 -7.63
CA SER A 329 -12.11 13.92 -7.06
C SER A 329 -11.99 14.28 -5.57
N SER A 330 -12.60 15.39 -5.13
CA SER A 330 -12.55 15.84 -3.74
C SER A 330 -13.22 14.88 -2.76
N ILE A 331 -14.17 14.06 -3.23
CA ILE A 331 -14.83 13.04 -2.39
C ILE A 331 -13.79 11.98 -1.93
N MET A 332 -12.78 11.73 -2.77
CA MET A 332 -11.71 10.76 -2.49
C MET A 332 -10.49 11.40 -1.83
N ALA A 333 -10.32 12.71 -1.95
CA ALA A 333 -9.16 13.43 -1.44
C ALA A 333 -9.01 13.29 0.08
N PRO A 334 -7.76 13.16 0.60
CA PRO A 334 -7.51 13.12 2.04
C PRO A 334 -7.96 14.39 2.78
N PHE A 335 -7.70 15.57 2.18
CA PHE A 335 -8.09 16.90 2.67
C PHE A 335 -9.04 17.59 1.68
N PRO A 336 -10.35 17.28 1.70
CA PRO A 336 -11.27 17.74 0.68
C PRO A 336 -11.36 19.27 0.58
N HIS A 337 -11.38 19.99 1.70
CA HIS A 337 -11.48 21.44 1.71
C HIS A 337 -10.25 22.13 1.11
N GLU A 338 -9.05 21.72 1.54
CA GLU A 338 -7.80 22.23 1.01
C GLU A 338 -7.69 21.93 -0.48
N PHE A 339 -7.97 20.68 -0.87
CA PHE A 339 -7.97 20.25 -2.26
C PHE A 339 -8.93 21.09 -3.12
N LEU A 340 -10.19 21.31 -2.68
CA LEU A 340 -11.16 22.11 -3.42
C LEU A 340 -10.68 23.54 -3.64
N ILE A 341 -10.21 24.21 -2.58
CA ILE A 341 -9.76 25.60 -2.66
C ILE A 341 -8.60 25.73 -3.66
N LEU A 342 -7.57 24.88 -3.52
CA LEU A 342 -6.40 24.89 -4.40
C LEU A 342 -6.77 24.65 -5.87
N GLN A 343 -7.60 23.64 -6.15
CA GLN A 343 -7.96 23.27 -7.51
C GLN A 343 -8.90 24.28 -8.16
N ILE A 344 -9.86 24.84 -7.42
CA ILE A 344 -10.78 25.87 -7.94
C ILE A 344 -9.99 27.12 -8.33
N ILE A 345 -9.08 27.60 -7.46
CA ILE A 345 -8.26 28.78 -7.75
C ILE A 345 -7.37 28.53 -8.98
N ALA A 346 -6.72 27.36 -9.06
CA ALA A 346 -5.93 27.00 -10.21
C ALA A 346 -6.73 26.99 -11.53
N GLY A 347 -7.95 26.43 -11.51
CA GLY A 347 -8.84 26.42 -12.65
C GLY A 347 -9.29 27.81 -13.09
N MET A 348 -9.56 28.72 -12.14
CA MET A 348 -9.84 30.12 -12.46
C MET A 348 -8.66 30.80 -13.09
N VAL A 349 -7.44 30.63 -12.53
CA VAL A 349 -6.21 31.21 -13.08
C VAL A 349 -5.97 30.76 -14.51
N VAL A 350 -6.15 29.46 -14.81
CA VAL A 350 -6.09 28.96 -16.19
C VAL A 350 -7.08 29.68 -17.10
N THR A 351 -8.34 29.79 -16.65
CA THR A 351 -9.41 30.38 -17.47
C THR A 351 -9.16 31.86 -17.77
N PHE A 352 -8.57 32.61 -16.83
CA PHE A 352 -8.24 34.02 -17.03
C PHE A 352 -6.93 34.22 -17.79
N SER A 353 -5.92 33.34 -17.57
CA SER A 353 -4.61 33.44 -18.20
C SER A 353 -4.64 33.08 -19.67
N LEU A 354 -5.50 32.12 -20.06
CA LEU A 354 -5.63 31.65 -21.43
C LEU A 354 -6.89 32.24 -22.08
N ARG A 355 -6.76 33.39 -22.78
CA ARG A 355 -7.86 33.91 -23.62
C ARG A 355 -8.02 33.10 -24.90
N GLU A 356 -6.94 32.92 -25.63
CA GLU A 356 -6.84 32.05 -26.82
C GLU A 356 -5.45 31.45 -26.82
N LEU A 357 -5.35 30.14 -27.00
CA LEU A 357 -4.07 29.45 -27.08
C LEU A 357 -3.59 29.54 -28.52
N SER A 358 -2.87 30.60 -28.85
CA SER A 358 -2.29 30.87 -30.20
C SER A 358 -0.78 30.64 -30.24
N GLU A 359 -0.09 30.74 -29.12
CA GLU A 359 1.35 30.60 -29.00
C GLU A 359 1.76 29.63 -27.90
N ARG A 360 2.86 28.91 -28.12
CA ARG A 360 3.46 28.00 -27.11
C ARG A 360 3.89 28.72 -25.83
N SER A 361 4.35 29.98 -25.97
CA SER A 361 4.77 30.84 -24.86
C SER A 361 3.65 31.13 -23.85
N GLN A 362 2.39 31.17 -24.31
CA GLN A 362 1.23 31.39 -23.46
C GLN A 362 1.00 30.23 -22.49
N LEU A 363 1.27 28.99 -22.92
CA LEU A 363 1.15 27.83 -22.05
C LEU A 363 2.21 27.85 -20.93
N MET A 364 3.43 28.26 -21.24
CA MET A 364 4.49 28.41 -20.23
C MET A 364 4.12 29.45 -19.18
N ARG A 365 3.63 30.61 -19.61
CA ARG A 365 3.14 31.67 -18.71
C ARG A 365 1.98 31.19 -17.84
N CYS A 366 1.01 30.50 -18.45
CA CYS A 366 -0.13 29.93 -17.74
C CYS A 366 0.32 28.92 -16.66
N SER A 367 1.21 27.98 -17.01
CA SER A 367 1.74 27.00 -16.07
C SER A 367 2.47 27.64 -14.89
N PHE A 368 3.21 28.72 -15.13
CA PHE A 368 3.85 29.48 -14.08
C PHE A 368 2.84 30.18 -13.16
N PHE A 369 1.80 30.81 -13.71
CA PHE A 369 0.74 31.41 -12.89
C PHE A 369 -0.03 30.37 -12.08
N VAL A 370 -0.25 29.18 -12.62
CA VAL A 370 -0.87 28.07 -11.86
C VAL A 370 0.01 27.63 -10.71
N PHE A 371 1.34 27.49 -10.93
CA PHE A 371 2.28 27.17 -9.86
C PHE A 371 2.26 28.24 -8.77
N LEU A 372 2.29 29.53 -9.16
CA LEU A 372 2.22 30.64 -8.22
C LEU A 372 0.91 30.64 -7.43
N SER A 373 -0.21 30.35 -8.08
CA SER A 373 -1.53 30.28 -7.42
C SER A 373 -1.60 29.15 -6.41
N TYR A 374 -1.09 27.96 -6.73
CA TYR A 374 -0.98 26.84 -5.79
C TYR A 374 -0.13 27.22 -4.57
N SER A 375 1.05 27.79 -4.83
CA SER A 375 1.99 28.16 -3.76
C SER A 375 1.40 29.21 -2.82
N LEU A 376 0.81 30.29 -3.37
CA LEU A 376 0.19 31.35 -2.55
C LEU A 376 -1.03 30.85 -1.80
N SER A 377 -1.89 30.07 -2.44
CA SER A 377 -3.10 29.53 -1.80
C SER A 377 -2.76 28.54 -0.70
N TYR A 378 -1.75 27.67 -0.90
CA TYR A 378 -1.30 26.72 0.10
C TYR A 378 -0.67 27.44 1.31
N LEU A 379 0.18 28.45 1.07
CA LEU A 379 0.76 29.28 2.13
C LEU A 379 -0.35 30.02 2.91
N GLY A 380 -1.31 30.61 2.19
CA GLY A 380 -2.45 31.30 2.82
C GLY A 380 -3.29 30.36 3.69
N LEU A 381 -3.57 29.15 3.22
CA LEU A 381 -4.29 28.13 3.99
C LEU A 381 -3.50 27.66 5.21
N GLY A 382 -2.19 27.43 5.06
CA GLY A 382 -1.33 27.02 6.17
C GLY A 382 -1.26 28.09 7.27
N LEU A 383 -1.08 29.34 6.89
CA LEU A 383 -1.10 30.47 7.85
C LEU A 383 -2.46 30.65 8.51
N TYR A 384 -3.55 30.48 7.78
CA TYR A 384 -4.91 30.56 8.33
C TYR A 384 -5.19 29.45 9.35
N GLN A 385 -4.69 28.24 9.09
CA GLN A 385 -4.96 27.08 9.96
C GLN A 385 -4.05 27.05 11.20
N ASP A 386 -2.74 27.25 11.04
CA ASP A 386 -1.75 26.98 12.07
C ASP A 386 -1.08 28.25 12.63
N ALA A 387 -1.20 29.40 11.96
CA ALA A 387 -0.55 30.68 12.31
C ALA A 387 0.98 30.56 12.58
N ASP A 388 1.64 29.53 12.01
CA ASP A 388 3.05 29.21 12.22
C ASP A 388 3.69 28.73 10.92
N LEU A 389 4.72 29.44 10.43
CA LEU A 389 5.46 29.12 9.22
C LEU A 389 6.25 27.82 9.32
N ASN A 390 6.66 27.41 10.53
CA ASN A 390 7.44 26.20 10.73
C ASN A 390 6.63 24.92 10.54
N LYS A 391 5.29 25.01 10.59
CA LYS A 391 4.40 23.88 10.36
C LYS A 391 4.01 23.65 8.90
N ILE A 392 4.47 24.52 8.01
CA ILE A 392 4.24 24.39 6.57
C ILE A 392 5.10 23.27 6.02
N HIS A 393 4.47 22.30 5.36
CA HIS A 393 5.18 21.22 4.68
C HIS A 393 5.76 21.69 3.35
N TRP A 394 7.00 22.18 3.35
CA TRP A 394 7.70 22.69 2.16
C TRP A 394 7.80 21.68 1.00
N VAL A 395 7.69 20.38 1.28
CA VAL A 395 7.61 19.32 0.26
C VAL A 395 6.45 19.54 -0.71
N MET A 396 5.36 20.19 -0.28
CA MET A 396 4.23 20.52 -1.16
C MET A 396 4.64 21.43 -2.33
N MET A 397 5.60 22.34 -2.11
CA MET A 397 6.12 23.20 -3.18
C MET A 397 6.80 22.37 -4.28
N LEU A 398 7.47 21.27 -3.90
CA LEU A 398 8.05 20.32 -4.87
C LEU A 398 6.96 19.67 -5.73
N TYR A 399 5.84 19.24 -5.11
CA TYR A 399 4.73 18.66 -5.85
C TYR A 399 4.09 19.65 -6.83
N PHE A 400 3.96 20.92 -6.42
CA PHE A 400 3.49 21.98 -7.32
C PHE A 400 4.48 22.25 -8.45
N GLY A 401 5.80 22.15 -8.19
CA GLY A 401 6.85 22.23 -9.22
C GLY A 401 6.77 21.09 -10.23
N ILE A 402 6.53 19.85 -9.80
CA ILE A 402 6.29 18.71 -10.69
C ILE A 402 5.02 18.96 -11.53
N ASN A 403 3.96 19.45 -10.91
CA ASN A 403 2.72 19.79 -11.59
C ASN A 403 2.93 20.85 -12.70
N LEU A 404 3.74 21.89 -12.43
CA LEU A 404 4.15 22.90 -13.43
C LEU A 404 4.81 22.24 -14.65
N ILE A 405 5.76 21.32 -14.43
CA ILE A 405 6.44 20.59 -15.52
C ILE A 405 5.44 19.79 -16.32
N LEU A 406 4.55 19.05 -15.65
CA LEU A 406 3.51 18.26 -16.31
C LEU A 406 2.54 19.12 -17.13
N LEU A 407 2.20 20.33 -16.65
CA LEU A 407 1.38 21.29 -17.40
C LEU A 407 2.05 21.76 -18.68
N MET A 408 3.37 21.89 -18.73
CA MET A 408 4.08 22.23 -19.95
C MET A 408 3.94 21.16 -21.05
N PHE A 409 3.79 19.89 -20.67
CA PHE A 409 3.53 18.79 -21.61
C PHE A 409 2.11 18.79 -22.18
N THR A 410 1.22 19.66 -21.71
CA THR A 410 -0.15 19.78 -22.25
C THR A 410 -0.16 20.09 -23.72
N TYR A 411 0.87 20.75 -24.26
CA TYR A 411 0.98 21.00 -25.69
C TYR A 411 1.01 19.71 -26.53
N VAL A 412 1.79 18.72 -26.09
CA VAL A 412 1.85 17.40 -26.76
C VAL A 412 0.50 16.70 -26.65
N LEU A 413 -0.16 16.81 -25.49
CA LEU A 413 -1.48 16.25 -25.27
C LEU A 413 -2.54 16.87 -26.20
N VAL A 414 -2.53 18.20 -26.36
CA VAL A 414 -3.42 18.91 -27.31
C VAL A 414 -3.25 18.37 -28.71
N TYR A 415 -2.00 18.23 -29.19
CA TYR A 415 -1.73 17.67 -30.50
C TYR A 415 -2.25 16.23 -30.66
N MET A 416 -2.07 15.38 -29.66
CA MET A 416 -2.62 14.02 -29.68
C MET A 416 -4.14 14.01 -29.74
N LEU A 417 -4.79 14.90 -28.97
CA LEU A 417 -6.25 15.03 -28.93
C LEU A 417 -6.82 15.57 -30.25
N GLU A 418 -6.12 16.49 -30.92
CA GLU A 418 -6.46 16.96 -32.26
C GLU A 418 -6.52 15.79 -33.25
N LYS A 419 -5.50 14.94 -33.26
CA LYS A 419 -5.47 13.76 -34.15
C LYS A 419 -6.55 12.73 -33.81
N THR A 420 -6.76 12.47 -32.50
CA THR A 420 -7.70 11.43 -32.05
C THR A 420 -9.15 11.84 -32.28
N PHE A 421 -9.49 13.09 -31.95
CA PHE A 421 -10.86 13.59 -32.03
C PHE A 421 -11.15 14.36 -33.31
N GLY A 422 -10.13 14.64 -34.14
CA GLY A 422 -10.30 15.42 -35.36
C GLY A 422 -10.71 16.87 -35.08
N TYR A 423 -10.23 17.45 -33.99
CA TYR A 423 -10.38 18.87 -33.70
C TYR A 423 -9.28 19.70 -34.37
N LEU A 424 -9.53 21.00 -34.49
CA LEU A 424 -8.54 21.98 -34.95
C LEU A 424 -8.38 23.01 -33.84
N SER A 425 -7.18 23.13 -33.28
CA SER A 425 -6.86 24.19 -32.34
C SER A 425 -6.50 25.48 -33.05
N THR A 426 -6.58 26.59 -32.33
CA THR A 426 -6.12 27.89 -32.84
C THR A 426 -4.62 27.85 -33.18
N ILE A 427 -3.81 27.05 -32.44
CA ILE A 427 -2.38 26.87 -32.75
C ILE A 427 -2.18 26.26 -34.11
N THR A 428 -2.86 25.16 -34.41
CA THR A 428 -2.79 24.50 -35.73
C THR A 428 -3.26 25.42 -36.85
N LEU A 429 -4.32 26.21 -36.60
CA LEU A 429 -4.78 27.20 -37.58
C LEU A 429 -3.76 28.31 -37.82
N VAL A 430 -3.06 28.79 -36.77
CA VAL A 430 -1.98 29.78 -36.90
C VAL A 430 -0.79 29.19 -37.64
N GLU A 431 -0.38 27.94 -37.31
CA GLU A 431 0.69 27.25 -38.01
C GLU A 431 0.38 27.04 -39.51
N LEU A 432 -0.86 26.64 -39.82
CA LEU A 432 -1.34 26.51 -41.21
C LEU A 432 -1.38 27.85 -41.95
N SER A 433 -1.63 28.96 -41.27
CA SER A 433 -1.65 30.30 -41.84
C SER A 433 -0.27 30.91 -42.05
N ASN A 434 0.81 30.19 -41.67
CA ASN A 434 2.16 30.69 -41.86
C ASN A 434 2.59 30.65 -43.33
N ILE A 435 2.81 31.83 -43.91
CA ILE A 435 3.16 32.05 -45.30
C ILE A 435 4.44 31.32 -45.71
N ASN A 436 5.37 31.16 -44.74
CA ASN A 436 6.67 30.55 -44.96
C ASN A 436 6.69 29.02 -44.88
N SER A 437 5.56 28.40 -44.68
CA SER A 437 5.47 26.95 -44.46
C SER A 437 4.62 26.22 -45.51
N GLY A 438 4.99 24.98 -45.81
CA GLY A 438 4.21 24.02 -46.54
C GLY A 438 3.70 24.49 -47.91
N ILE A 439 2.40 24.30 -48.13
CA ILE A 439 1.72 24.59 -49.41
C ILE A 439 1.69 26.09 -49.69
N LEU A 440 1.50 26.95 -48.68
CA LEU A 440 1.42 28.40 -48.89
C LEU A 440 2.73 28.98 -49.38
N LYS A 441 3.88 28.51 -48.93
CA LYS A 441 5.18 28.89 -49.46
C LYS A 441 5.29 28.49 -50.92
N LYS A 442 4.97 27.25 -51.25
CA LYS A 442 4.99 26.76 -52.63
C LYS A 442 4.05 27.56 -53.56
N LEU A 443 2.82 27.88 -53.06
CA LEU A 443 1.88 28.70 -53.79
C LEU A 443 2.40 30.13 -54.01
N SER A 444 3.08 30.73 -53.03
CA SER A 444 3.65 32.09 -53.15
C SER A 444 4.78 32.14 -54.16
N GLU A 445 5.56 31.06 -54.31
CA GLU A 445 6.68 30.97 -55.26
C GLU A 445 6.23 30.63 -56.68
N THR A 446 5.23 29.75 -56.85
CA THR A 446 4.79 29.25 -58.18
C THR A 446 3.68 30.09 -58.78
N CYS A 447 2.76 30.63 -58.00
CA CYS A 447 1.59 31.39 -58.44
C CYS A 447 1.38 32.65 -57.58
N PRO A 448 2.30 33.64 -57.60
CA PRO A 448 2.28 34.80 -56.70
C PRO A 448 1.00 35.65 -56.82
N GLY A 449 0.40 35.78 -57.98
CA GLY A 449 -0.87 36.51 -58.15
C GLY A 449 -2.04 35.84 -57.46
N THR A 450 -2.19 34.53 -57.54
CA THR A 450 -3.21 33.75 -56.86
C THR A 450 -2.99 33.78 -55.34
N PHE A 451 -1.75 33.68 -54.92
CA PHE A 451 -1.40 33.80 -53.50
C PHE A 451 -1.78 35.16 -52.92
N GLN A 452 -1.44 36.25 -53.63
CA GLN A 452 -1.76 37.62 -53.20
C GLN A 452 -3.29 37.86 -53.12
N HIS A 453 -4.04 37.32 -54.09
CA HIS A 453 -5.49 37.36 -54.05
C HIS A 453 -6.06 36.60 -52.81
N SER A 454 -5.62 35.37 -52.58
CA SER A 454 -6.07 34.59 -51.45
C SER A 454 -5.72 35.26 -50.09
N LEU A 455 -4.55 35.91 -50.02
CA LEU A 455 -4.12 36.66 -48.84
C LEU A 455 -5.06 37.86 -48.59
N GLN A 456 -5.39 38.66 -49.59
CA GLN A 456 -6.33 39.79 -49.44
C GLN A 456 -7.72 39.33 -49.05
N VAL A 457 -8.24 38.29 -49.71
CA VAL A 457 -9.56 37.70 -49.34
C VAL A 457 -9.54 37.21 -47.90
N SER A 458 -8.45 36.59 -47.44
CA SER A 458 -8.33 36.09 -46.06
C SER A 458 -8.36 37.21 -45.01
N ILE A 459 -7.74 38.35 -45.31
CA ILE A 459 -7.76 39.54 -44.44
C ILE A 459 -9.18 40.09 -44.30
N ILE A 460 -9.85 40.34 -45.46
CA ILE A 460 -11.20 40.91 -45.47
C ILE A 460 -12.22 39.97 -44.81
N ALA A 461 -12.15 38.68 -45.12
CA ALA A 461 -13.03 37.66 -44.56
C ALA A 461 -12.83 37.49 -43.05
N SER A 462 -11.58 37.51 -42.57
CA SER A 462 -11.30 37.43 -41.13
C SER A 462 -11.82 38.63 -40.34
N GLU A 463 -11.70 39.84 -40.89
CA GLU A 463 -12.26 41.05 -40.28
C GLU A 463 -13.80 41.01 -40.21
N ALA A 464 -14.44 40.55 -41.29
CA ALA A 464 -15.88 40.35 -41.28
C ALA A 464 -16.32 39.31 -40.29
N ALA A 465 -15.60 38.18 -40.17
CA ALA A 465 -15.87 37.14 -39.21
C ALA A 465 -15.72 37.65 -37.75
N ALA A 466 -14.70 38.47 -37.46
CA ALA A 466 -14.50 39.06 -36.15
C ALA A 466 -15.67 39.98 -35.76
N LYS A 467 -16.19 40.78 -36.68
CA LYS A 467 -17.31 41.68 -36.40
C LYS A 467 -18.62 40.96 -36.05
N ILE A 468 -18.83 39.77 -36.62
CA ILE A 468 -20.03 38.95 -36.31
C ILE A 468 -19.79 37.95 -35.19
N GLY A 469 -18.63 37.99 -34.51
CA GLY A 469 -18.28 37.06 -33.44
C GLY A 469 -18.02 35.62 -33.89
N ALA A 470 -17.70 35.39 -35.17
CA ALA A 470 -17.30 34.10 -35.71
C ALA A 470 -15.79 33.86 -35.47
N ASN A 471 -15.34 32.63 -35.71
CA ASN A 471 -13.91 32.27 -35.56
C ASN A 471 -13.09 32.88 -36.70
N ALA A 472 -12.51 34.07 -36.48
CA ALA A 472 -11.74 34.83 -37.47
C ALA A 472 -10.50 34.06 -37.98
N GLN A 473 -9.83 33.30 -37.07
CA GLN A 473 -8.64 32.52 -37.46
C GLN A 473 -8.98 31.35 -38.39
N LEU A 474 -10.09 30.65 -38.11
CA LEU A 474 -10.57 29.57 -39.00
C LEU A 474 -10.92 30.11 -40.40
N VAL A 475 -11.65 31.25 -40.42
CA VAL A 475 -12.02 31.91 -41.71
C VAL A 475 -10.78 32.37 -42.45
N ARG A 476 -9.81 33.00 -41.76
CA ARG A 476 -8.54 33.42 -42.32
C ARG A 476 -7.80 32.26 -42.97
N THR A 477 -7.60 31.17 -42.21
CA THR A 477 -6.89 29.99 -42.71
C THR A 477 -7.62 29.36 -43.89
N GLY A 478 -8.95 29.16 -43.81
CA GLY A 478 -9.74 28.60 -44.89
C GLY A 478 -9.68 29.46 -46.16
N ALA A 479 -9.73 30.79 -46.00
CA ALA A 479 -9.63 31.72 -47.15
C ALA A 479 -8.23 31.73 -47.80
N MET A 480 -7.15 31.50 -47.06
CA MET A 480 -5.80 31.36 -47.61
C MET A 480 -5.65 30.11 -48.48
N TYR A 481 -6.38 29.05 -48.20
CA TYR A 481 -6.29 27.77 -48.92
C TYR A 481 -7.37 27.58 -49.99
N HIS A 482 -8.36 28.50 -50.14
CA HIS A 482 -9.54 28.26 -50.96
C HIS A 482 -9.21 28.08 -52.46
N LEU A 483 -8.12 28.68 -52.95
CA LEU A 483 -7.67 28.53 -54.33
C LEU A 483 -6.54 27.51 -54.52
N SER A 484 -5.99 26.94 -53.45
CA SER A 484 -4.88 25.97 -53.53
C SER A 484 -5.27 24.67 -54.26
N LEU A 485 -6.54 24.28 -54.20
CA LEU A 485 -7.07 23.10 -54.89
C LEU A 485 -7.18 23.28 -56.42
N ILE A 486 -7.20 24.52 -56.94
CA ILE A 486 -7.30 24.82 -58.37
C ILE A 486 -5.91 24.71 -59.04
N HIS A 487 -4.86 24.91 -58.25
CA HIS A 487 -3.46 24.89 -58.72
C HIS A 487 -2.66 23.69 -58.17
#